data_2fcf37b5758a12d22870b1c7377726d4
#
_entry.id   2fcf37b5758a12d22870b1c7377726d4
#
_cell.length_a   1.000
_cell.length_b   1.000
_cell.length_c   1.000
_cell.angle_alpha   90.00
_cell.angle_beta   90.00
_cell.angle_gamma   90.00
#
_symmetry.space_group_name_H-M   'P 1'
#
loop_
_entity.id
_entity.type
_entity.pdbx_description
1 polymer ?
#
loop_
_entity_poly.entity_id
_entity_poly.type
_entity_poly.pdbx_seq_one_letter_code
_entity_poly.pdbx_strand_id
1 'polypeptide(L)'
;MRRTVGALLLAAIAVAPLSAALSTAEARRIEDAAAVLRELHAAPDQDVPLDLWAKASCVLVIPSLKKAAFIVGGEYGKGLMSCRQGAQWSPPVFMRLGKGSWGLQFGAQTVDLVLLVMNDKGIDKLLKNRVSLGAEASVAAGPVGRDARAATDLQLRAEILSYSRTQGVFAGINLSGGVLREDDDDNADLYGKGISARSILLEGRVQLPGVARPFVEALNR
;
A
#
# COMPACT_ATOMS: atom_id res chain seq x y z
N MET A 1 40.24 6.12 63.93
CA MET A 1 40.12 6.62 62.53
C MET A 1 39.17 5.70 61.78
N ARG A 2 37.90 6.10 61.62
CA ARG A 2 36.88 5.32 60.87
C ARG A 2 36.73 5.96 59.49
N ARG A 3 37.04 5.24 58.42
CA ARG A 3 36.84 5.65 57.04
C ARG A 3 35.45 5.18 56.60
N THR A 4 34.56 6.10 56.36
CA THR A 4 33.24 5.87 55.72
C THR A 4 33.41 5.89 54.21
N VAL A 5 33.19 4.75 53.57
CA VAL A 5 33.15 4.62 52.12
C VAL A 5 31.70 4.92 51.70
N GLY A 6 31.53 6.06 51.06
CA GLY A 6 30.25 6.42 50.47
C GLY A 6 30.05 5.70 49.11
N ALA A 7 29.05 4.85 49.01
CA ALA A 7 28.65 4.20 47.74
C ALA A 7 27.80 5.19 46.93
N LEU A 8 28.32 5.63 45.77
CA LEU A 8 27.52 6.36 44.77
C LEU A 8 26.67 5.34 43.99
N LEU A 9 25.36 5.38 44.17
CA LEU A 9 24.41 4.68 43.31
C LEU A 9 24.22 5.51 42.03
N LEU A 10 24.77 5.03 40.90
CA LEU A 10 24.41 5.52 39.57
C LEU A 10 23.03 4.95 39.19
N ALA A 11 22.01 5.79 39.20
CA ALA A 11 20.72 5.46 38.64
C ALA A 11 20.78 5.53 37.10
N ALA A 12 20.81 4.37 36.43
CA ALA A 12 20.67 4.29 34.99
C ALA A 12 19.22 4.65 34.60
N ILE A 13 19.03 5.83 34.03
CA ILE A 13 17.76 6.23 33.43
C ILE A 13 17.63 5.47 32.11
N ALA A 14 16.79 4.42 32.10
CA ALA A 14 16.40 3.74 30.90
C ALA A 14 15.50 4.69 30.08
N VAL A 15 16.06 5.31 29.04
CA VAL A 15 15.28 6.03 28.04
C VAL A 15 14.54 4.99 27.19
N ALA A 16 13.27 4.74 27.51
CA ALA A 16 12.41 3.96 26.64
C ALA A 16 12.28 4.71 25.29
N PRO A 17 12.43 4.04 24.15
CA PRO A 17 12.18 4.67 22.86
C PRO A 17 10.72 5.13 22.84
N LEU A 18 10.49 6.43 22.59
CA LEU A 18 9.18 7.00 22.38
C LEU A 18 8.72 6.50 21.01
N SER A 19 8.08 5.31 20.96
CA SER A 19 7.34 4.89 19.78
C SER A 19 6.23 5.91 19.55
N ALA A 20 6.29 6.64 18.44
CA ALA A 20 5.16 7.45 18.03
C ALA A 20 3.94 6.53 17.98
N ALA A 21 2.89 6.89 18.70
CA ALA A 21 1.70 6.05 18.78
C ALA A 21 0.93 6.20 17.47
N LEU A 22 0.73 5.07 16.78
CA LEU A 22 -0.08 5.00 15.57
C LEU A 22 -1.45 5.64 15.82
N SER A 23 -1.88 6.55 14.96
CA SER A 23 -3.20 7.16 15.08
C SER A 23 -4.33 6.14 14.85
N THR A 24 -5.51 6.42 15.39
CA THR A 24 -6.69 5.56 15.17
C THR A 24 -7.07 5.50 13.67
N ALA A 25 -6.77 6.54 12.90
CA ALA A 25 -7.02 6.59 11.46
C ALA A 25 -6.09 5.66 10.68
N GLU A 26 -4.82 5.60 11.05
CA GLU A 26 -3.83 4.69 10.45
C GLU A 26 -4.13 3.23 10.79
N ALA A 27 -4.42 2.93 12.06
CA ALA A 27 -4.82 1.59 12.49
C ALA A 27 -6.07 1.11 11.73
N ARG A 28 -7.09 1.97 11.59
CA ARG A 28 -8.29 1.65 10.81
C ARG A 28 -7.96 1.40 9.35
N ARG A 29 -7.07 2.18 8.74
CA ARG A 29 -6.66 1.99 7.33
C ARG A 29 -6.00 0.64 7.10
N ILE A 30 -5.22 0.15 8.07
CA ILE A 30 -4.64 -1.20 8.01
C ILE A 30 -5.74 -2.26 7.99
N GLU A 31 -6.72 -2.16 8.87
CA GLU A 31 -7.85 -3.09 8.93
C GLU A 31 -8.73 -3.02 7.67
N ASP A 32 -9.03 -1.81 7.19
CA ASP A 32 -9.82 -1.60 5.98
C ASP A 32 -9.11 -2.19 4.75
N ALA A 33 -7.79 -2.01 4.63
CA ALA A 33 -7.01 -2.59 3.54
C ALA A 33 -6.98 -4.14 3.61
N ALA A 34 -6.88 -4.70 4.81
CA ALA A 34 -7.00 -6.14 5.02
C ALA A 34 -8.40 -6.67 4.65
N ALA A 35 -9.44 -5.91 4.97
CA ALA A 35 -10.81 -6.27 4.60
C ALA A 35 -10.99 -6.29 3.08
N VAL A 36 -10.49 -5.28 2.36
CA VAL A 36 -10.52 -5.24 0.88
C VAL A 36 -9.88 -6.48 0.27
N LEU A 37 -8.72 -6.92 0.79
CA LEU A 37 -8.05 -8.13 0.31
C LEU A 37 -8.86 -9.40 0.59
N ARG A 38 -9.40 -9.55 1.79
CA ARG A 38 -10.24 -10.71 2.13
C ARG A 38 -11.47 -10.79 1.22
N GLU A 39 -12.12 -9.66 0.95
CA GLU A 39 -13.27 -9.60 0.07
C GLU A 39 -12.90 -9.87 -1.39
N LEU A 40 -11.74 -9.40 -1.85
CA LEU A 40 -11.21 -9.72 -3.18
C LEU A 40 -11.08 -11.25 -3.34
N HIS A 41 -10.44 -11.91 -2.38
CA HIS A 41 -10.21 -13.35 -2.44
C HIS A 41 -11.46 -14.20 -2.18
N ALA A 42 -12.50 -13.64 -1.58
CA ALA A 42 -13.78 -14.32 -1.37
C ALA A 42 -14.70 -14.34 -2.60
N ALA A 43 -14.33 -13.64 -3.68
CA ALA A 43 -15.13 -13.50 -4.90
C ALA A 43 -14.48 -14.23 -6.11
N PRO A 44 -14.55 -15.57 -6.23
CA PRO A 44 -13.74 -16.36 -7.17
C PRO A 44 -13.92 -15.98 -8.65
N ASP A 45 -15.10 -15.49 -9.05
CA ASP A 45 -15.39 -15.09 -10.44
C ASP A 45 -14.95 -13.66 -10.76
N GLN A 46 -14.56 -12.88 -9.74
CA GLN A 46 -14.15 -11.48 -9.87
C GLN A 46 -12.76 -11.23 -9.27
N ASP A 47 -12.13 -12.28 -8.80
CA ASP A 47 -10.81 -12.21 -8.19
C ASP A 47 -9.72 -11.98 -9.24
N VAL A 48 -8.59 -11.49 -8.77
CA VAL A 48 -7.36 -11.45 -9.54
C VAL A 48 -6.93 -12.87 -9.89
N PRO A 49 -6.60 -13.16 -11.15
CA PRO A 49 -6.10 -14.47 -11.54
C PRO A 49 -4.91 -14.91 -10.68
N LEU A 50 -4.96 -16.18 -10.23
CA LEU A 50 -3.94 -16.75 -9.33
C LEU A 50 -2.52 -16.60 -9.84
N ASP A 51 -2.32 -16.75 -11.14
CA ASP A 51 -1.01 -16.63 -11.79
C ASP A 51 -0.49 -15.18 -11.78
N LEU A 52 -1.36 -14.19 -11.90
CA LEU A 52 -1.00 -12.76 -11.78
C LEU A 52 -0.72 -12.40 -10.33
N TRP A 53 -1.52 -12.90 -9.39
CA TRP A 53 -1.26 -12.71 -7.96
C TRP A 53 0.09 -13.31 -7.54
N ALA A 54 0.38 -14.53 -8.00
CA ALA A 54 1.66 -15.20 -7.72
C ALA A 54 2.87 -14.47 -8.30
N LYS A 55 2.70 -13.81 -9.46
CA LYS A 55 3.75 -13.02 -10.13
C LYS A 55 3.90 -11.60 -9.59
N ALA A 56 2.93 -11.10 -8.83
CA ALA A 56 3.00 -9.75 -8.28
C ALA A 56 4.18 -9.62 -7.31
N SER A 57 5.09 -8.71 -7.60
CA SER A 57 6.22 -8.38 -6.76
C SER A 57 5.81 -7.53 -5.55
N CYS A 58 4.85 -6.62 -5.73
CA CYS A 58 4.24 -5.87 -4.63
C CYS A 58 2.73 -5.72 -4.84
N VAL A 59 2.01 -5.52 -3.75
CA VAL A 59 0.57 -5.22 -3.73
C VAL A 59 0.36 -3.92 -2.96
N LEU A 60 -0.34 -2.97 -3.57
CA LEU A 60 -0.80 -1.73 -2.93
C LEU A 60 -2.32 -1.76 -2.85
N VAL A 61 -2.86 -1.52 -1.66
CA VAL A 61 -4.30 -1.42 -1.41
C VAL A 61 -4.62 -0.02 -0.89
N ILE A 62 -5.54 0.66 -1.55
CA ILE A 62 -6.07 1.97 -1.12
C ILE A 62 -7.55 1.79 -0.83
N PRO A 63 -7.93 1.58 0.43
CA PRO A 63 -9.32 1.50 0.82
C PRO A 63 -9.97 2.88 0.73
N SER A 64 -11.20 2.92 0.30
CA SER A 64 -12.05 4.12 0.29
C SER A 64 -11.41 5.32 -0.42
N LEU A 65 -10.82 5.11 -1.62
CA LEU A 65 -10.39 6.19 -2.49
C LEU A 65 -11.57 7.12 -2.78
N LYS A 66 -11.46 8.37 -2.39
CA LYS A 66 -12.49 9.39 -2.58
C LYS A 66 -12.37 10.01 -3.96
N LYS A 67 -13.45 9.99 -4.72
CA LYS A 67 -13.60 10.69 -5.99
C LYS A 67 -14.65 11.78 -5.82
N ALA A 68 -14.28 13.01 -6.12
CA ALA A 68 -15.23 14.14 -6.13
C ALA A 68 -14.99 14.98 -7.36
N ALA A 69 -16.05 15.34 -8.07
CA ALA A 69 -15.98 16.20 -9.25
C ALA A 69 -17.20 17.10 -9.34
N PHE A 70 -16.96 18.36 -9.73
CA PHE A 70 -17.99 19.33 -10.07
C PHE A 70 -17.72 19.96 -11.44
N ILE A 71 -16.72 20.78 -11.61
CA ILE A 71 -16.18 21.26 -12.90
C ILE A 71 -14.71 20.87 -12.95
N VAL A 72 -14.07 20.95 -11.80
CA VAL A 72 -12.74 20.42 -11.53
C VAL A 72 -12.94 19.32 -10.51
N GLY A 73 -12.35 18.17 -10.74
CA GLY A 73 -12.48 17.02 -9.87
C GLY A 73 -11.13 16.55 -9.35
N GLY A 74 -11.18 15.70 -8.35
CA GLY A 74 -10.00 15.05 -7.80
C GLY A 74 -10.31 13.68 -7.23
N GLU A 75 -9.31 12.83 -7.27
CA GLU A 75 -9.29 11.55 -6.57
C GLU A 75 -8.17 11.60 -5.53
N TYR A 76 -8.46 11.15 -4.32
CA TYR A 76 -7.49 11.10 -3.23
C TYR A 76 -7.74 9.89 -2.35
N GLY A 77 -6.66 9.19 -2.03
CA GLY A 77 -6.70 8.08 -1.09
C GLY A 77 -5.33 7.78 -0.50
N LYS A 78 -5.35 7.20 0.67
CA LYS A 78 -4.19 6.65 1.36
C LYS A 78 -4.37 5.14 1.49
N GLY A 79 -3.27 4.39 1.42
CA GLY A 79 -3.29 2.94 1.50
C GLY A 79 -1.97 2.35 1.96
N LEU A 80 -1.82 1.06 1.79
CA LEU A 80 -0.66 0.29 2.21
C LEU A 80 -0.09 -0.52 1.06
N MET A 81 1.24 -0.52 0.94
CA MET A 81 1.99 -1.33 0.01
C MET A 81 2.87 -2.32 0.75
N SER A 82 2.88 -3.57 0.32
CA SER A 82 3.81 -4.60 0.77
C SER A 82 4.42 -5.30 -0.44
N CYS A 83 5.66 -5.75 -0.31
CA CYS A 83 6.39 -6.41 -1.39
C CYS A 83 6.83 -7.82 -0.96
N ARG A 84 7.04 -8.70 -1.93
CA ARG A 84 7.54 -10.04 -1.64
C ARG A 84 9.02 -10.01 -1.26
N GLN A 85 9.32 -10.68 -0.16
CA GLN A 85 10.66 -10.96 0.33
C GLN A 85 10.84 -12.49 0.38
N GLY A 86 11.20 -13.07 -0.75
CA GLY A 86 11.19 -14.53 -0.91
C GLY A 86 9.78 -15.12 -0.82
N ALA A 87 9.53 -15.99 0.13
CA ALA A 87 8.22 -16.61 0.35
C ALA A 87 7.25 -15.78 1.20
N GLN A 88 7.71 -14.68 1.78
CA GLN A 88 6.93 -13.85 2.70
C GLN A 88 6.65 -12.48 2.10
N TRP A 89 5.68 -11.78 2.71
CA TRP A 89 5.42 -10.37 2.43
C TRP A 89 6.14 -9.49 3.45
N SER A 90 6.66 -8.35 2.98
CA SER A 90 7.31 -7.36 3.82
C SER A 90 6.33 -6.71 4.79
N PRO A 91 6.83 -6.06 5.85
CA PRO A 91 6.05 -5.05 6.56
C PRO A 91 5.53 -4.00 5.57
N PRO A 92 4.28 -3.50 5.73
CA PRO A 92 3.71 -2.54 4.78
C PRO A 92 4.23 -1.13 4.97
N VAL A 93 4.27 -0.34 3.89
CA VAL A 93 4.44 1.12 3.95
C VAL A 93 3.16 1.84 3.58
N PHE A 94 2.91 2.97 4.21
CA PHE A 94 1.81 3.86 3.84
C PHE A 94 2.14 4.62 2.56
N MET A 95 1.16 4.64 1.66
CA MET A 95 1.23 5.31 0.36
C MET A 95 0.02 6.23 0.20
N ARG A 96 0.14 7.27 -0.63
CA ARG A 96 -0.95 8.16 -1.00
C ARG A 96 -1.05 8.36 -2.49
N LEU A 97 -2.26 8.29 -3.01
CA LEU A 97 -2.60 8.53 -4.41
C LEU A 97 -3.39 9.83 -4.52
N GLY A 98 -3.00 10.67 -5.45
CA GLY A 98 -3.76 11.86 -5.86
C GLY A 98 -3.88 11.92 -7.38
N LYS A 99 -5.05 12.32 -7.89
CA LYS A 99 -5.29 12.53 -9.32
C LYS A 99 -6.20 13.73 -9.50
N GLY A 100 -5.80 14.67 -10.33
CA GLY A 100 -6.67 15.76 -10.81
C GLY A 100 -7.49 15.30 -12.00
N SER A 101 -8.74 15.74 -12.10
CA SER A 101 -9.60 15.52 -13.27
C SER A 101 -10.32 16.81 -13.64
N TRP A 102 -10.56 16.99 -14.96
CA TRP A 102 -11.33 18.08 -15.53
C TRP A 102 -12.54 17.47 -16.25
N GLY A 103 -13.70 18.02 -16.03
CA GLY A 103 -14.91 17.58 -16.73
C GLY A 103 -16.17 17.85 -15.93
N LEU A 104 -17.30 17.95 -16.63
CA LEU A 104 -18.64 18.06 -16.05
C LEU A 104 -19.08 16.68 -15.53
N GLN A 105 -18.58 16.29 -14.37
CA GLN A 105 -19.04 15.09 -13.66
C GLN A 105 -19.53 15.52 -12.29
N PHE A 106 -20.82 15.28 -12.04
CA PHE A 106 -21.43 15.56 -10.73
C PHE A 106 -21.42 14.27 -9.91
N GLY A 107 -20.76 14.28 -8.77
CA GLY A 107 -20.87 13.18 -7.84
C GLY A 107 -19.67 13.05 -6.89
N ALA A 108 -19.94 12.45 -5.75
CA ALA A 108 -18.94 11.93 -4.84
C ALA A 108 -19.08 10.41 -4.81
N GLN A 109 -17.99 9.71 -5.05
CA GLN A 109 -17.94 8.25 -5.02
C GLN A 109 -16.74 7.79 -4.21
N THR A 110 -16.91 6.68 -3.52
CA THR A 110 -15.83 6.00 -2.82
C THR A 110 -15.61 4.63 -3.47
N VAL A 111 -14.37 4.30 -3.78
CA VAL A 111 -14.00 3.01 -4.37
C VAL A 111 -12.79 2.45 -3.65
N ASP A 112 -12.68 1.15 -3.55
CA ASP A 112 -11.46 0.49 -3.12
C ASP A 112 -10.58 0.22 -4.34
N LEU A 113 -9.27 0.33 -4.16
CA LEU A 113 -8.29 0.19 -5.21
C LEU A 113 -7.24 -0.83 -4.81
N VAL A 114 -6.94 -1.77 -5.71
CA VAL A 114 -5.85 -2.72 -5.57
C VAL A 114 -4.94 -2.60 -6.78
N LEU A 115 -3.64 -2.41 -6.53
CA LEU A 115 -2.60 -2.34 -7.55
C LEU A 115 -1.63 -3.50 -7.37
N LEU A 116 -1.39 -4.25 -8.44
CA LEU A 116 -0.33 -5.26 -8.49
C LEU A 116 0.86 -4.68 -9.24
N VAL A 117 2.00 -4.63 -8.59
CA VAL A 117 3.29 -4.26 -9.21
C VAL A 117 3.92 -5.55 -9.73
N MET A 118 4.09 -5.64 -11.04
CA MET A 118 4.40 -6.90 -11.72
C MET A 118 5.89 -7.16 -11.92
N ASN A 119 6.75 -6.15 -11.70
CA ASN A 119 8.19 -6.28 -11.93
C ASN A 119 9.01 -5.25 -11.15
N ASP A 120 10.33 -5.48 -11.10
CA ASP A 120 11.27 -4.63 -10.35
C ASP A 120 11.34 -3.20 -10.87
N LYS A 121 11.12 -2.98 -12.18
CA LYS A 121 11.07 -1.62 -12.76
C LYS A 121 9.91 -0.82 -12.17
N GLY A 122 8.76 -1.46 -11.97
CA GLY A 122 7.62 -0.87 -11.28
C GLY A 122 7.96 -0.52 -9.84
N ILE A 123 8.63 -1.42 -9.11
CA ILE A 123 9.07 -1.18 -7.74
C ILE A 123 10.01 0.02 -7.67
N ASP A 124 11.08 0.02 -8.48
CA ASP A 124 12.06 1.13 -8.49
C ASP A 124 11.45 2.48 -8.81
N LYS A 125 10.41 2.51 -9.64
CA LYS A 125 9.66 3.73 -9.93
C LYS A 125 8.81 4.16 -8.73
N LEU A 126 8.08 3.23 -8.10
CA LEU A 126 7.22 3.51 -6.95
C LEU A 126 7.99 3.95 -5.70
N LEU A 127 9.24 3.52 -5.55
CA LEU A 127 10.12 3.93 -4.46
C LEU A 127 10.85 5.26 -4.71
N LYS A 128 10.49 5.99 -5.78
CA LYS A 128 10.84 7.39 -5.93
C LYS A 128 9.86 8.24 -5.10
N ASN A 129 10.29 9.43 -4.69
CA ASN A 129 9.46 10.32 -3.87
C ASN A 129 8.08 10.62 -4.48
N ARG A 130 7.97 10.51 -5.81
CA ARG A 130 6.75 10.76 -6.57
C ARG A 130 6.83 10.05 -7.91
N VAL A 131 5.74 9.37 -8.31
CA VAL A 131 5.63 8.72 -9.61
C VAL A 131 4.28 9.02 -10.27
N SER A 132 4.30 9.35 -11.55
CA SER A 132 3.11 9.58 -12.37
C SER A 132 2.70 8.28 -13.06
N LEU A 133 1.52 7.77 -12.73
CA LEU A 133 0.95 6.56 -13.31
C LEU A 133 0.55 6.81 -14.77
N GLY A 134 0.94 5.91 -15.65
CA GLY A 134 0.71 6.02 -17.10
C GLY A 134 1.81 6.81 -17.84
N ALA A 135 2.49 7.74 -17.18
CA ALA A 135 3.58 8.51 -17.79
C ALA A 135 4.96 7.95 -17.41
N GLU A 136 5.22 7.77 -16.12
CA GLU A 136 6.51 7.26 -15.63
C GLU A 136 6.46 5.76 -15.34
N ALA A 137 5.36 5.26 -14.74
CA ALA A 137 5.11 3.84 -14.56
C ALA A 137 3.93 3.42 -15.43
N SER A 138 4.10 2.41 -16.29
CA SER A 138 3.02 1.91 -17.13
C SER A 138 1.96 1.22 -16.28
N VAL A 139 0.70 1.61 -16.46
CA VAL A 139 -0.44 1.07 -15.73
C VAL A 139 -1.50 0.60 -16.71
N ALA A 140 -2.04 -0.60 -16.48
CA ALA A 140 -3.16 -1.15 -17.24
C ALA A 140 -4.26 -1.63 -16.31
N ALA A 141 -5.49 -1.67 -16.84
CA ALA A 141 -6.61 -2.34 -16.19
C ALA A 141 -6.32 -3.83 -16.08
N GLY A 142 -6.40 -4.39 -14.87
CA GLY A 142 -6.15 -5.80 -14.65
C GLY A 142 -7.31 -6.67 -15.16
N PRO A 143 -7.04 -7.86 -15.72
CA PRO A 143 -8.08 -8.82 -16.07
C PRO A 143 -8.68 -9.44 -14.80
N VAL A 144 -9.98 -9.72 -14.79
CA VAL A 144 -10.70 -10.33 -13.67
C VAL A 144 -11.29 -11.68 -14.06
N GLY A 145 -11.39 -12.59 -13.08
CA GLY A 145 -12.06 -13.86 -13.25
C GLY A 145 -11.38 -14.80 -14.25
N ARG A 146 -12.19 -15.68 -14.88
CA ARG A 146 -11.72 -16.73 -15.81
C ARG A 146 -11.26 -16.19 -17.15
N ASP A 147 -11.61 -14.96 -17.50
CA ASP A 147 -11.25 -14.30 -18.77
C ASP A 147 -9.80 -13.78 -18.79
N ALA A 148 -9.02 -14.03 -17.76
CA ALA A 148 -7.61 -13.68 -17.68
C ALA A 148 -6.76 -14.26 -18.84
N ARG A 149 -7.23 -15.33 -19.49
CA ARG A 149 -6.57 -15.91 -20.67
C ARG A 149 -6.67 -15.01 -21.91
N ALA A 150 -7.57 -14.04 -21.90
CA ALA A 150 -7.73 -13.03 -22.94
C ALA A 150 -6.99 -11.73 -22.64
N ALA A 151 -6.07 -11.74 -21.65
CA ALA A 151 -5.25 -10.57 -21.34
C ALA A 151 -4.50 -10.10 -22.59
N THR A 152 -4.62 -8.81 -22.91
CA THR A 152 -3.92 -8.22 -24.06
C THR A 152 -2.41 -8.13 -23.78
N ASP A 153 -1.59 -8.06 -24.84
CA ASP A 153 -0.14 -7.82 -24.69
C ASP A 153 0.20 -6.59 -23.85
N LEU A 154 -0.66 -5.57 -23.87
CA LEU A 154 -0.52 -4.36 -23.05
C LEU A 154 -0.64 -4.66 -21.55
N GLN A 155 -1.58 -5.51 -21.16
CA GLN A 155 -1.75 -5.93 -19.77
C GLN A 155 -0.58 -6.80 -19.30
N LEU A 156 -0.08 -7.70 -20.15
CA LEU A 156 1.05 -8.57 -19.81
C LEU A 156 2.39 -7.81 -19.70
N ARG A 157 2.50 -6.64 -20.34
CA ARG A 157 3.71 -5.80 -20.32
C ARG A 157 3.62 -4.62 -19.35
N ALA A 158 2.47 -4.38 -18.74
CA ALA A 158 2.29 -3.30 -17.79
C ALA A 158 3.13 -3.54 -16.53
N GLU A 159 3.74 -2.48 -16.00
CA GLU A 159 4.46 -2.53 -14.73
C GLU A 159 3.49 -2.63 -13.55
N ILE A 160 2.28 -2.11 -13.72
CA ILE A 160 1.24 -2.08 -12.70
C ILE A 160 -0.09 -2.51 -13.31
N LEU A 161 -0.74 -3.49 -12.71
CA LEU A 161 -2.14 -3.85 -12.98
C LEU A 161 -3.03 -3.25 -11.90
N SER A 162 -4.13 -2.64 -12.31
CA SER A 162 -5.02 -1.92 -11.40
C SER A 162 -6.44 -2.46 -11.43
N TYR A 163 -7.01 -2.58 -10.24
CA TYR A 163 -8.35 -3.07 -9.97
C TYR A 163 -9.07 -2.11 -9.05
N SER A 164 -10.34 -1.85 -9.31
CA SER A 164 -11.19 -1.10 -8.38
C SER A 164 -12.41 -1.91 -8.00
N ARG A 165 -12.88 -1.71 -6.78
CA ARG A 165 -14.14 -2.26 -6.29
C ARG A 165 -15.15 -1.14 -6.09
N THR A 166 -16.31 -1.31 -6.72
CA THR A 166 -17.47 -0.44 -6.52
C THR A 166 -18.69 -1.32 -6.28
N GLN A 167 -19.42 -1.08 -5.19
CA GLN A 167 -20.63 -1.86 -4.84
C GLN A 167 -20.39 -3.38 -4.76
N GLY A 168 -19.22 -3.80 -4.25
CA GLY A 168 -18.88 -5.22 -4.07
C GLY A 168 -18.33 -5.92 -5.32
N VAL A 169 -18.26 -5.23 -6.48
CA VAL A 169 -17.76 -5.80 -7.74
C VAL A 169 -16.37 -5.26 -8.04
N PHE A 170 -15.40 -6.16 -8.27
CA PHE A 170 -14.07 -5.81 -8.74
C PHE A 170 -14.02 -5.74 -10.26
N ALA A 171 -13.35 -4.73 -10.80
CA ALA A 171 -13.10 -4.56 -12.22
C ALA A 171 -11.74 -3.89 -12.45
N GLY A 172 -11.12 -4.16 -13.58
CA GLY A 172 -9.94 -3.43 -14.02
C GLY A 172 -10.26 -1.96 -14.29
N ILE A 173 -9.36 -1.07 -13.89
CA ILE A 173 -9.53 0.38 -14.03
C ILE A 173 -8.27 1.03 -14.61
N ASN A 174 -8.44 2.11 -15.37
CA ASN A 174 -7.31 2.91 -15.85
C ASN A 174 -7.01 4.06 -14.87
N LEU A 175 -5.81 4.06 -14.29
CA LEU A 175 -5.33 5.07 -13.34
C LEU A 175 -4.35 6.08 -13.94
N SER A 176 -4.22 6.14 -15.27
CA SER A 176 -3.33 7.11 -15.92
C SER A 176 -3.62 8.54 -15.45
N GLY A 177 -2.55 9.29 -15.21
CA GLY A 177 -2.61 10.65 -14.65
C GLY A 177 -2.68 10.70 -13.12
N GLY A 178 -2.77 9.57 -12.44
CA GLY A 178 -2.62 9.49 -11.00
C GLY A 178 -1.16 9.69 -10.57
N VAL A 179 -0.95 10.30 -9.41
CA VAL A 179 0.35 10.48 -8.78
C VAL A 179 0.39 9.69 -7.50
N LEU A 180 1.31 8.74 -7.42
CA LEU A 180 1.55 7.93 -6.25
C LEU A 180 2.82 8.41 -5.54
N ARG A 181 2.80 8.44 -4.21
CA ARG A 181 3.96 8.79 -3.37
C ARG A 181 3.88 8.15 -2.01
N GLU A 182 5.01 8.03 -1.35
CA GLU A 182 5.08 7.61 0.06
C GLU A 182 4.33 8.60 0.97
N ASP A 183 3.79 8.09 2.07
CA ASP A 183 3.23 8.89 3.15
C ASP A 183 4.22 8.91 4.31
N ASP A 184 5.19 9.84 4.22
CA ASP A 184 6.32 9.91 5.14
C ASP A 184 5.90 10.08 6.59
N ASP A 185 4.82 10.84 6.84
CA ASP A 185 4.29 11.11 8.17
C ASP A 185 3.72 9.82 8.80
N ASP A 186 2.80 9.15 8.09
CA ASP A 186 2.18 7.90 8.54
C ASP A 186 3.25 6.77 8.67
N ASN A 187 4.27 6.75 7.81
CA ASN A 187 5.39 5.81 7.91
C ASN A 187 6.29 6.11 9.12
N ALA A 188 6.53 7.39 9.42
CA ALA A 188 7.30 7.78 10.60
C ALA A 188 6.58 7.44 11.91
N ASP A 189 5.24 7.50 11.94
CA ASP A 189 4.42 7.11 13.07
C ASP A 189 4.48 5.61 13.33
N LEU A 190 4.56 4.78 12.28
CA LEU A 190 4.62 3.32 12.41
C LEU A 190 6.02 2.78 12.68
N TYR A 191 7.05 3.35 12.06
CA TYR A 191 8.42 2.80 12.08
C TYR A 191 9.46 3.69 12.73
N GLY A 192 9.12 4.93 13.05
CA GLY A 192 10.07 5.96 13.47
C GLY A 192 10.65 6.75 12.30
N LYS A 193 11.19 7.93 12.60
CA LYS A 193 11.76 8.84 11.59
C LYS A 193 13.04 8.26 10.97
N GLY A 194 13.24 8.52 9.68
CA GLY A 194 14.48 8.19 8.97
C GLY A 194 14.56 6.76 8.42
N ILE A 195 13.51 5.95 8.57
CA ILE A 195 13.42 4.61 7.98
C ILE A 195 12.79 4.76 6.59
N SER A 196 13.51 4.34 5.53
CA SER A 196 13.03 4.47 4.16
C SER A 196 12.09 3.33 3.78
N ALA A 197 11.13 3.60 2.87
CA ALA A 197 10.26 2.55 2.33
C ALA A 197 11.06 1.43 1.66
N ARG A 198 12.18 1.71 1.02
CA ARG A 198 13.08 0.70 0.45
C ARG A 198 13.60 -0.27 1.51
N SER A 199 14.02 0.23 2.68
CA SER A 199 14.52 -0.63 3.75
C SER A 199 13.42 -1.50 4.37
N ILE A 200 12.19 -1.01 4.42
CA ILE A 200 11.03 -1.75 4.90
C ILE A 200 10.63 -2.83 3.89
N LEU A 201 10.44 -2.44 2.63
CA LEU A 201 9.84 -3.29 1.60
C LEU A 201 10.80 -4.33 1.01
N LEU A 202 12.10 -4.00 0.88
CA LEU A 202 13.03 -4.82 0.09
C LEU A 202 14.19 -5.40 0.91
N GLU A 203 14.65 -4.72 1.96
CA GLU A 203 15.89 -5.10 2.61
C GLU A 203 15.69 -6.00 3.84
N GLY A 204 14.45 -6.22 4.28
CA GLY A 204 14.14 -7.10 5.42
C GLY A 204 14.70 -6.61 6.77
N ARG A 205 15.00 -5.32 6.89
CA ARG A 205 15.64 -4.73 8.07
C ARG A 205 14.65 -4.35 9.18
N VAL A 206 13.37 -4.36 8.89
CA VAL A 206 12.31 -3.92 9.78
C VAL A 206 11.42 -5.10 10.14
N GLN A 207 11.14 -5.28 11.43
CA GLN A 207 10.20 -6.29 11.87
C GLN A 207 8.75 -5.88 11.58
N LEU A 208 7.90 -6.86 11.33
CA LEU A 208 6.47 -6.62 11.11
C LEU A 208 5.82 -6.14 12.41
N PRO A 209 5.30 -4.91 12.46
CA PRO A 209 4.55 -4.42 13.61
C PRO A 209 3.29 -5.27 13.85
N GLY A 210 2.97 -5.55 15.11
CA GLY A 210 1.80 -6.37 15.46
C GLY A 210 0.49 -5.85 14.87
N VAL A 211 0.31 -4.53 14.81
CA VAL A 211 -0.87 -3.87 14.23
C VAL A 211 -1.00 -4.10 12.71
N ALA A 212 0.10 -4.34 12.00
CA ALA A 212 0.10 -4.55 10.55
C ALA A 212 -0.12 -6.04 10.14
N ARG A 213 -0.14 -6.97 11.11
CA ARG A 213 -0.35 -8.40 10.83
C ARG A 213 -1.61 -8.70 10.03
N PRO A 214 -2.80 -8.13 10.34
CA PRO A 214 -4.02 -8.44 9.60
C PRO A 214 -3.90 -8.16 8.09
N PHE A 215 -3.17 -7.10 7.72
CA PHE A 215 -2.93 -6.77 6.32
C PHE A 215 -2.00 -7.79 5.64
N VAL A 216 -0.88 -8.14 6.29
CA VAL A 216 0.09 -9.10 5.73
C VAL A 216 -0.51 -10.51 5.65
N GLU A 217 -1.31 -10.92 6.64
CA GLU A 217 -2.03 -12.20 6.60
C GLU A 217 -3.05 -12.25 5.46
N ALA A 218 -3.75 -11.14 5.19
CA ALA A 218 -4.70 -11.05 4.09
C ALA A 218 -4.05 -11.07 2.69
N LEU A 219 -2.75 -10.79 2.57
CA LEU A 219 -1.98 -10.97 1.33
C LEU A 219 -1.65 -12.44 1.04
N ASN A 220 -1.60 -13.29 2.06
CA ASN A 220 -1.39 -14.72 1.91
C ASN A 220 -2.72 -15.37 1.50
N ARG A 221 -2.70 -16.01 0.36
CA ARG A 221 -3.86 -16.60 -0.28
C ARG A 221 -3.87 -18.12 -0.11
#